data_312210f696ee3052db63249e79e5cccb
#
_entry.id   312210f696ee3052db63249e79e5cccb
#
_cell.length_a   1.000
_cell.length_b   1.000
_cell.length_c   1.000
_cell.angle_alpha   90.00
_cell.angle_beta   90.00
_cell.angle_gamma   90.00
#
_symmetry.space_group_name_H-M   'P 1'
#
loop_
_entity.id
_entity.type
_entity.pdbx_description
1 polymer ?
#
loop_
_entity_poly.entity_id
_entity_poly.type
_entity_poly.pdbx_seq_one_letter_code
_entity_poly.pdbx_strand_id
1 'polypeptide(L)'
;MASVEAPGPIVGVVGPCGAGKSTLIAGLDRAGFRCRHIAQEHSYVPYMWRRIANPDCLVFLKASYATCTLRRNLNWLEDDYAQELRRLAHALERADLVIDTDSLTPAEILDRTL
;
A
#
# COMPACT_ATOMS: atom_id res chain seq x y z
N MET A 1 16.63 -18.53 22.30
CA MET A 1 16.14 -18.01 22.18
C MET A 1 15.74 -17.42 21.65
N ALA A 2 15.53 -17.90 21.51
CA ALA A 2 15.21 -17.11 20.70
C ALA A 2 14.90 -16.07 21.15
N SER A 3 15.57 -15.69 21.06
CA SER A 3 15.32 -14.54 21.46
C SER A 3 13.99 -14.13 21.17
N VAL A 4 13.39 -13.86 22.10
CA VAL A 4 12.20 -13.28 21.97
C VAL A 4 12.46 -11.87 21.71
N GLU A 5 12.86 -11.59 20.52
CA GLU A 5 13.01 -10.24 20.23
C GLU A 5 11.68 -9.61 20.08
N ALA A 6 11.52 -8.43 20.55
CA ALA A 6 10.34 -7.67 20.31
C ALA A 6 10.15 -7.58 18.79
N PRO A 7 8.97 -7.84 18.27
CA PRO A 7 8.75 -7.69 16.87
C PRO A 7 9.03 -6.25 16.45
N GLY A 8 9.64 -6.09 15.30
CA GLY A 8 9.88 -4.78 14.74
C GLY A 8 8.58 -4.08 14.38
N PRO A 9 8.66 -2.84 13.94
CA PRO A 9 7.46 -2.08 13.55
C PRO A 9 6.71 -2.75 12.42
N ILE A 10 5.39 -2.60 12.43
CA ILE A 10 4.53 -3.13 11.39
C ILE A 10 4.38 -2.05 10.32
N VAL A 11 4.71 -2.42 9.09
CA VAL A 11 4.57 -1.54 7.94
C VAL A 11 3.28 -1.89 7.23
N GLY A 12 2.34 -0.96 7.19
CA GLY A 12 1.11 -1.14 6.44
C GLY A 12 1.27 -0.52 5.06
N VAL A 13 0.74 -1.18 4.04
CA VAL A 13 0.80 -0.69 2.67
C VAL A 13 -0.61 -0.56 2.12
N VAL A 14 -0.96 0.63 1.67
CA VAL A 14 -2.27 0.93 1.08
C VAL A 14 -2.08 1.57 -0.30
N GLY A 15 -3.12 1.57 -1.09
CA GLY A 15 -3.13 2.18 -2.42
C GLY A 15 -4.20 1.56 -3.29
N PRO A 16 -4.46 2.13 -4.47
CA PRO A 16 -5.45 1.56 -5.38
C PRO A 16 -4.99 0.22 -5.96
N CYS A 17 -5.93 -0.53 -6.50
CA CYS A 17 -5.62 -1.78 -7.19
C CYS A 17 -4.61 -1.52 -8.30
N GLY A 18 -3.55 -2.31 -8.36
CA GLY A 18 -2.52 -2.14 -9.38
C GLY A 18 -1.43 -1.17 -9.04
N ALA A 19 -1.43 -0.59 -7.84
CA ALA A 19 -0.39 0.35 -7.44
C ALA A 19 0.95 -0.34 -7.12
N GLY A 20 0.95 -1.67 -6.91
CA GLY A 20 2.17 -2.42 -6.64
C GLY A 20 2.33 -2.85 -5.19
N LYS A 21 1.24 -2.90 -4.42
CA LYS A 21 1.29 -3.24 -3.00
C LYS A 21 1.91 -4.60 -2.72
N SER A 22 1.43 -5.63 -3.41
CA SER A 22 1.92 -7.00 -3.16
C SER A 22 3.40 -7.15 -3.48
N THR A 23 3.84 -6.52 -4.56
CA THR A 23 5.24 -6.59 -4.97
C THR A 23 6.14 -5.89 -3.96
N LEU A 24 5.73 -4.72 -3.46
CA LEU A 24 6.48 -4.01 -2.43
C LEU A 24 6.55 -4.83 -1.15
N ILE A 25 5.43 -5.40 -0.73
CA ILE A 25 5.37 -6.21 0.49
C ILE A 25 6.32 -7.40 0.38
N ALA A 26 6.34 -8.08 -0.76
CA ALA A 26 7.24 -9.22 -0.96
C ALA A 26 8.70 -8.78 -0.80
N GLY A 27 9.06 -7.62 -1.33
CA GLY A 27 10.41 -7.09 -1.18
C GLY A 27 10.76 -6.72 0.25
N LEU A 28 9.82 -6.08 0.96
CA LEU A 28 10.02 -5.70 2.35
C LEU A 28 10.12 -6.95 3.25
N ASP A 29 9.31 -7.96 2.98
CA ASP A 29 9.38 -9.22 3.74
C ASP A 29 10.75 -9.87 3.59
N ARG A 30 11.30 -9.89 2.37
CA ARG A 30 12.64 -10.43 2.14
C ARG A 30 13.71 -9.62 2.86
N ALA A 31 13.47 -8.33 3.06
CA ALA A 31 14.39 -7.48 3.79
C ALA A 31 14.22 -7.56 5.31
N GLY A 32 13.28 -8.37 5.78
CA GLY A 32 13.09 -8.60 7.22
C GLY A 32 12.03 -7.75 7.90
N PHE A 33 11.26 -6.98 7.16
CA PHE A 33 10.22 -6.12 7.73
C PHE A 33 8.93 -6.90 7.91
N ARG A 34 8.16 -6.52 8.92
CA ARG A 34 6.81 -7.07 9.14
C ARG A 34 5.82 -6.17 8.40
N CYS A 35 5.06 -6.75 7.48
CA CYS A 35 4.18 -5.99 6.62
C CYS A 35 2.73 -6.44 6.74
N ARG A 36 1.81 -5.52 6.47
CA ARG A 36 0.38 -5.79 6.35
C ARG A 36 -0.10 -5.24 5.02
N HIS A 37 -0.73 -6.11 4.24
CA HIS A 37 -1.43 -5.69 3.03
C HIS A 37 -2.83 -5.24 3.43
N ILE A 38 -3.09 -3.95 3.28
CA ILE A 38 -4.35 -3.36 3.75
C ILE A 38 -5.21 -3.01 2.55
N ALA A 39 -6.35 -3.69 2.44
CA ALA A 39 -7.27 -3.51 1.32
C ALA A 39 -8.25 -2.35 1.57
N GLN A 40 -7.73 -1.21 1.99
CA GLN A 40 -8.53 -0.02 2.29
C GLN A 40 -9.32 0.47 1.07
N GLU A 41 -8.80 0.24 -0.13
CA GLU A 41 -9.47 0.66 -1.37
C GLU A 41 -10.82 -0.03 -1.57
N HIS A 42 -11.07 -1.13 -0.86
CA HIS A 42 -12.33 -1.85 -0.93
C HIS A 42 -13.21 -1.65 0.30
N SER A 43 -12.78 -0.83 1.25
CA SER A 43 -13.53 -0.63 2.48
C SER A 43 -14.35 0.66 2.45
N TYR A 44 -15.60 0.57 2.87
CA TYR A 44 -16.46 1.74 3.01
C TYR A 44 -16.19 2.51 4.31
N VAL A 45 -15.40 1.94 5.23
CA VAL A 45 -15.03 2.60 6.48
C VAL A 45 -13.67 3.27 6.27
N PRO A 46 -13.61 4.62 6.28
CA PRO A 46 -12.38 5.35 5.90
C PRO A 46 -11.17 5.03 6.75
N TYR A 47 -11.35 4.63 8.01
CA TYR A 47 -10.24 4.34 8.91
C TYR A 47 -10.11 2.84 9.21
N MET A 48 -10.61 1.98 8.33
CA MET A 48 -10.52 0.53 8.54
C MET A 48 -9.07 0.07 8.64
N TRP A 49 -8.16 0.71 7.88
CA TRP A 49 -6.74 0.39 7.91
C TRP A 49 -6.16 0.49 9.32
N ARG A 50 -6.63 1.47 10.11
CA ARG A 50 -6.17 1.64 11.48
C ARG A 50 -6.79 0.59 12.40
N ARG A 51 -8.08 0.32 12.23
CA ARG A 51 -8.79 -0.59 13.11
C ARG A 51 -8.34 -2.03 12.98
N ILE A 52 -8.08 -2.48 11.75
CA ILE A 52 -7.73 -3.88 11.50
C ILE A 52 -6.24 -4.10 11.60
N ALA A 53 -5.44 -3.29 10.95
CA ALA A 53 -4.00 -3.50 10.88
C ALA A 53 -3.21 -2.68 11.89
N ASN A 54 -3.70 -1.49 12.20
CA ASN A 54 -3.04 -0.56 13.12
C ASN A 54 -1.51 -0.52 12.90
N PRO A 55 -1.04 -0.18 11.70
CA PRO A 55 0.39 -0.22 11.43
C PRO A 55 1.14 0.88 12.17
N ASP A 56 2.42 0.62 12.45
CA ASP A 56 3.30 1.62 13.04
C ASP A 56 3.76 2.63 12.01
N CYS A 57 3.84 2.19 10.75
CA CYS A 57 4.22 3.04 9.64
C CYS A 57 3.29 2.73 8.47
N LEU A 58 2.73 3.76 7.87
CA LEU A 58 1.79 3.61 6.76
C LEU A 58 2.42 4.13 5.48
N VAL A 59 2.54 3.26 4.49
CA VAL A 59 3.05 3.61 3.16
C VAL A 59 1.88 3.64 2.18
N PHE A 60 1.72 4.76 1.51
CA PHE A 60 0.69 4.92 0.50
C PHE A 60 1.34 4.89 -0.89
N LEU A 61 0.93 3.96 -1.72
CA LEU A 61 1.39 3.87 -3.09
C LEU A 61 0.36 4.55 -4.00
N LYS A 62 0.78 5.61 -4.68
CA LYS A 62 -0.06 6.30 -5.64
C LYS A 62 0.25 5.76 -7.03
N ALA A 63 -0.79 5.58 -7.82
CA ALA A 63 -0.64 5.22 -9.23
C ALA A 63 -1.86 5.75 -9.97
N SER A 64 -1.67 6.18 -11.19
CA SER A 64 -2.77 6.70 -12.01
C SER A 64 -3.71 5.58 -12.44
N TYR A 65 -4.90 5.97 -12.88
CA TYR A 65 -5.88 5.03 -13.43
C TYR A 65 -5.26 4.21 -14.58
N ALA A 66 -4.54 4.89 -15.47
CA ALA A 66 -3.92 4.23 -16.62
C ALA A 66 -2.89 3.19 -16.18
N THR A 67 -2.05 3.53 -15.21
CA THR A 67 -1.02 2.62 -14.72
C THR A 67 -1.64 1.42 -14.00
N CYS A 68 -2.62 1.66 -13.15
CA CYS A 68 -3.30 0.58 -12.42
C CYS A 68 -3.98 -0.37 -13.39
N THR A 69 -4.67 0.17 -14.39
CA THR A 69 -5.37 -0.61 -15.40
C THR A 69 -4.41 -1.50 -16.18
N LEU A 70 -3.29 -0.93 -16.59
CA LEU A 70 -2.30 -1.65 -17.37
C LEU A 70 -1.63 -2.77 -16.55
N ARG A 71 -1.21 -2.46 -15.33
CA ARG A 71 -0.47 -3.43 -14.49
C ARG A 71 -1.29 -4.64 -14.12
N ARG A 72 -2.58 -4.45 -13.86
CA ARG A 72 -3.46 -5.53 -13.43
C ARG A 72 -4.33 -6.05 -14.58
N ASN A 73 -4.20 -5.47 -15.77
CA ASN A 73 -5.06 -5.81 -16.90
C ASN A 73 -6.53 -5.75 -16.50
N LEU A 74 -6.89 -4.67 -15.80
CA LEU A 74 -8.23 -4.50 -15.28
C LEU A 74 -9.17 -4.01 -16.38
N ASN A 75 -10.42 -4.49 -16.31
CA ASN A 75 -11.47 -4.00 -17.20
C ASN A 75 -12.46 -3.21 -16.34
N TRP A 76 -12.01 -2.07 -15.85
CA TRP A 76 -12.79 -1.24 -14.95
C TRP A 76 -12.90 0.19 -15.48
N LEU A 77 -13.87 0.92 -14.93
CA LEU A 77 -14.12 2.29 -15.35
C LEU A 77 -13.32 3.27 -14.48
N GLU A 78 -13.09 4.45 -15.04
CA GLU A 78 -12.41 5.50 -14.28
C GLU A 78 -13.16 5.84 -12.99
N ASP A 79 -14.49 5.73 -13.00
CA ASP A 79 -15.29 5.98 -11.80
C ASP A 79 -15.01 4.95 -10.70
N ASP A 80 -14.73 3.72 -11.06
CA ASP A 80 -14.35 2.70 -10.09
C ASP A 80 -13.04 3.08 -9.40
N TYR A 81 -12.09 3.58 -10.17
CA TYR A 81 -10.82 4.07 -9.64
C TYR A 81 -11.05 5.28 -8.71
N ALA A 82 -11.90 6.22 -9.14
CA ALA A 82 -12.21 7.40 -8.33
C ALA A 82 -12.83 7.02 -6.98
N GLN A 83 -13.69 5.99 -6.98
CA GLN A 83 -14.29 5.49 -5.74
C GLN A 83 -13.22 4.90 -4.82
N GLU A 84 -12.26 4.18 -5.36
CA GLU A 84 -11.16 3.66 -4.56
C GLU A 84 -10.36 4.79 -3.92
N LEU A 85 -10.09 5.85 -4.66
CA LEU A 85 -9.38 7.00 -4.12
C LEU A 85 -10.14 7.66 -2.98
N ARG A 86 -11.47 7.74 -3.08
CA ARG A 86 -12.28 8.29 -1.99
C ARG A 86 -12.18 7.43 -0.73
N ARG A 87 -12.17 6.11 -0.88
CA ARG A 87 -12.01 5.19 0.25
C ARG A 87 -10.63 5.27 0.87
N LEU A 88 -9.65 5.71 0.11
CA LEU A 88 -8.25 5.82 0.53
C LEU A 88 -7.89 7.19 1.10
N ALA A 89 -8.79 8.17 1.01
CA ALA A 89 -8.46 9.56 1.35
C ALA A 89 -7.96 9.73 2.79
N HIS A 90 -8.59 9.07 3.76
CA HIS A 90 -8.17 9.16 5.16
C HIS A 90 -6.77 8.59 5.35
N ALA A 91 -6.49 7.44 4.73
CA ALA A 91 -5.18 6.82 4.82
C ALA A 91 -4.11 7.70 4.17
N LEU A 92 -4.44 8.34 3.04
CA LEU A 92 -3.51 9.25 2.38
C LEU A 92 -3.11 10.42 3.28
N GLU A 93 -4.08 11.00 3.98
CA GLU A 93 -3.80 12.11 4.91
C GLU A 93 -2.88 11.70 6.04
N ARG A 94 -2.91 10.44 6.45
CA ARG A 94 -2.16 9.94 7.59
C ARG A 94 -0.93 9.15 7.21
N ALA A 95 -0.65 8.97 5.91
CA ALA A 95 0.48 8.18 5.47
C ALA A 95 1.81 8.81 5.89
N ASP A 96 2.70 7.95 6.36
CA ASP A 96 4.06 8.38 6.75
C ASP A 96 4.93 8.54 5.52
N LEU A 97 4.63 7.80 4.46
CA LEU A 97 5.37 7.85 3.22
C LEU A 97 4.41 7.70 2.05
N VAL A 98 4.50 8.58 1.08
CA VAL A 98 3.67 8.52 -0.14
C VAL A 98 4.61 8.39 -1.32
N ILE A 99 4.43 7.35 -2.13
CA ILE A 99 5.28 7.09 -3.30
C ILE A 99 4.40 7.05 -4.54
N ASP A 100 4.73 7.90 -5.52
CA ASP A 100 4.09 7.84 -6.84
C ASP A 100 4.83 6.79 -7.65
N THR A 101 4.13 5.73 -8.02
CA THR A 101 4.76 4.56 -8.65
C THR A 101 4.65 4.53 -10.17
N ASP A 102 4.03 5.53 -10.78
CA ASP A 102 3.77 5.54 -12.23
C ASP A 102 5.03 5.31 -13.06
N SER A 103 6.12 5.93 -12.67
CA SER A 103 7.37 5.86 -13.44
C SER A 103 8.48 5.09 -12.72
N LEU A 104 8.13 4.32 -11.71
CA LEU A 104 9.12 3.59 -10.93
C LEU A 104 9.05 2.09 -11.21
N THR A 105 10.22 1.45 -11.18
CA THR A 105 10.29 -0.02 -11.21
C THR A 105 10.02 -0.56 -9.80
N PRO A 106 9.68 -1.84 -9.67
CA PRO A 106 9.52 -2.45 -8.33
C PRO A 106 10.77 -2.28 -7.45
N ALA A 107 11.96 -2.37 -8.02
CA ALA A 107 13.19 -2.18 -7.26
C ALA A 107 13.33 -0.75 -6.75
N GLU A 108 12.95 0.23 -7.56
CA GLU A 108 12.99 1.63 -7.16
C GLU A 108 11.97 1.94 -6.06
N ILE A 109 10.79 1.34 -6.13
CA ILE A 109 9.75 1.51 -5.11
C ILE A 109 10.25 0.95 -3.77
N LEU A 110 10.84 -0.24 -3.81
CA LEU A 110 11.38 -0.86 -2.60
C LEU A 110 12.50 0.01 -2.01
N ASP A 111 13.38 0.51 -2.86
CA ASP A 111 14.50 1.32 -2.44
C ASP A 111 14.05 2.59 -1.72
N ARG A 112 13.00 3.23 -2.21
CA ARG A 112 12.45 4.45 -1.59
C ARG A 112 11.78 4.18 -0.26
N THR A 113 11.32 2.96 -0.05
CA THR A 113 10.66 2.57 1.20
C THR A 113 11.67 2.23 2.28
N LEU A 114 12.80 1.69 1.87
CA LEU A 114 13.86 1.37 2.82
C LEU A 114 14.57 2.64 3.31
#